data_f751e1ec3672e1367dcab9f784f4193c
#
_entry.id   f751e1ec3672e1367dcab9f784f4193c
#
_cell.length_a   1.000
_cell.length_b   1.000
_cell.length_c   1.000
_cell.angle_alpha   90.00
_cell.angle_beta   90.00
_cell.angle_gamma   90.00
#
_symmetry.space_group_name_H-M   'P 1'
#
loop_
_entity.id
_entity.type
_entity.pdbx_description
1 polymer ?
#
loop_
_entity_poly.entity_id
_entity_poly.type
_entity_poly.pdbx_seq_one_letter_code
_entity_poly.pdbx_strand_id
1 'polypeptide(L)'
;MSMPPCRRLKQEHMKTLVTNAEIEEVGESLIAGYIGKRKPPPKCIDIEGFITEFLHLPIVYASIAEDDRDKVGFLSDGKYPLRIVERGKAKTRIYPQGTIVIDRLLLQADKSGYRRFTLAHEAAHVIFERMSPLAPGPCFNRVFDAEQVYSLAELQEHLNLCESQTDAMASVLLMPRFLVQQTLDEFMGGKPVTIYGSSVMRSQDKVAVQMMADSMGVSFSALITRFRRLKLLDFCPMSEYIASEMNFGGVS
;
A
#
# COMPACT_ATOMS: atom_id res chain seq x y z
N MET A 1 48.83 6.76 21.21
CA MET A 1 47.63 7.54 20.84
C MET A 1 46.70 6.57 20.10
N SER A 2 45.74 5.99 20.80
CA SER A 2 44.77 5.04 20.24
C SER A 2 43.50 5.79 19.84
N MET A 3 43.10 5.64 18.59
CA MET A 3 41.81 6.17 18.10
C MET A 3 40.63 5.48 18.81
N PRO A 4 39.58 6.20 19.19
CA PRO A 4 38.40 5.61 19.77
C PRO A 4 37.56 4.92 18.66
N PRO A 5 36.82 3.85 19.00
CA PRO A 5 36.14 3.03 17.99
C PRO A 5 34.86 3.69 17.50
N CYS A 6 34.77 3.90 16.21
CA CYS A 6 33.64 4.42 15.44
C CYS A 6 32.43 3.44 15.38
N ARG A 7 32.22 2.58 16.38
CA ARG A 7 31.21 1.51 16.34
C ARG A 7 29.91 1.78 17.08
N ARG A 8 29.81 2.84 17.90
CA ARG A 8 28.57 3.11 18.68
C ARG A 8 27.58 4.05 18.01
N LEU A 9 28.00 4.87 17.07
CA LEU A 9 27.11 5.82 16.38
C LEU A 9 26.24 5.19 15.27
N LYS A 10 26.60 3.99 14.77
CA LYS A 10 25.82 3.31 13.73
C LYS A 10 24.50 2.70 14.18
N GLN A 11 24.26 2.53 15.47
CA GLN A 11 23.03 1.88 15.97
C GLN A 11 21.91 2.84 16.35
N GLU A 12 22.17 4.11 16.59
CA GLU A 12 21.12 5.06 16.99
C GLU A 12 20.44 5.79 15.83
N HIS A 13 21.06 5.85 14.66
CA HIS A 13 20.48 6.51 13.46
C HIS A 13 19.70 5.56 12.53
N MET A 14 19.73 4.24 12.76
CA MET A 14 18.94 3.25 11.99
C MET A 14 17.51 3.06 12.50
N LYS A 15 17.00 3.88 13.40
CA LYS A 15 15.64 3.76 13.95
C LYS A 15 14.52 4.37 13.10
N THR A 16 14.77 4.74 11.87
CA THR A 16 13.75 5.31 10.97
C THR A 16 12.98 4.26 10.16
N LEU A 17 13.33 2.99 10.26
CA LEU A 17 12.58 1.91 9.61
C LEU A 17 11.50 1.41 10.58
N VAL A 18 10.25 1.60 10.19
CA VAL A 18 9.08 1.10 10.90
C VAL A 18 8.95 -0.40 10.61
N THR A 19 8.75 -1.22 11.64
CA THR A 19 8.54 -2.65 11.46
C THR A 19 7.16 -2.94 10.83
N ASN A 20 7.00 -4.09 10.18
CA ASN A 20 5.69 -4.50 9.67
C ASN A 20 4.61 -4.55 10.76
N ALA A 21 4.96 -4.88 12.00
CA ALA A 21 4.03 -4.88 13.13
C ALA A 21 3.56 -3.46 13.47
N GLU A 22 4.48 -2.50 13.50
CA GLU A 22 4.16 -1.09 13.74
C GLU A 22 3.32 -0.49 12.59
N ILE A 23 3.60 -0.87 11.33
CA ILE A 23 2.79 -0.47 10.16
C ILE A 23 1.35 -0.99 10.32
N GLU A 24 1.18 -2.27 10.71
CA GLU A 24 -0.13 -2.84 10.97
C GLU A 24 -0.86 -2.09 12.09
N GLU A 25 -0.20 -1.88 13.24
CA GLU A 25 -0.79 -1.23 14.40
C GLU A 25 -1.23 0.21 14.09
N VAL A 26 -0.37 0.98 13.44
CA VAL A 26 -0.66 2.36 13.07
C VAL A 26 -1.78 2.43 12.04
N GLY A 27 -1.69 1.66 10.95
CA GLY A 27 -2.70 1.67 9.89
C GLY A 27 -4.08 1.24 10.39
N GLU A 28 -4.15 0.16 11.18
CA GLU A 28 -5.39 -0.31 11.82
C GLU A 28 -5.98 0.75 12.75
N SER A 29 -5.14 1.40 13.57
CA SER A 29 -5.58 2.44 14.50
C SER A 29 -6.13 3.68 13.78
N LEU A 30 -5.46 4.11 12.70
CA LEU A 30 -5.91 5.24 11.89
C LEU A 30 -7.26 4.95 11.22
N ILE A 31 -7.43 3.77 10.62
CA ILE A 31 -8.70 3.39 9.99
C ILE A 31 -9.81 3.21 11.04
N ALA A 32 -9.51 2.60 12.19
CA ALA A 32 -10.46 2.49 13.29
C ALA A 32 -10.91 3.88 13.79
N GLY A 33 -9.99 4.82 13.91
CA GLY A 33 -10.29 6.22 14.24
C GLY A 33 -11.18 6.90 13.21
N TYR A 34 -10.92 6.71 11.91
CA TYR A 34 -11.71 7.27 10.82
C TYR A 34 -13.12 6.69 10.76
N ILE A 35 -13.26 5.38 10.87
CA ILE A 35 -14.57 4.71 10.84
C ILE A 35 -15.37 5.06 12.10
N GLY A 36 -14.69 5.21 13.24
CA GLY A 36 -15.33 5.50 14.52
C GLY A 36 -16.28 4.37 14.94
N LYS A 37 -17.49 4.78 15.43
CA LYS A 37 -18.51 3.84 15.89
C LYS A 37 -19.54 3.47 14.81
N ARG A 38 -19.20 3.61 13.52
CA ARG A 38 -20.13 3.25 12.43
C ARG A 38 -20.53 1.77 12.55
N LYS A 39 -21.83 1.50 12.50
CA LYS A 39 -22.41 0.14 12.52
C LYS A 39 -23.46 0.03 11.42
N PRO A 40 -23.37 -0.96 10.52
CA PRO A 40 -22.30 -1.94 10.39
C PRO A 40 -21.00 -1.29 9.91
N PRO A 41 -19.84 -1.94 10.09
CA PRO A 41 -18.58 -1.46 9.52
C PRO A 41 -18.68 -1.46 7.99
N PRO A 42 -17.99 -0.54 7.29
CA PRO A 42 -18.02 -0.48 5.84
C PRO A 42 -17.42 -1.73 5.21
N LYS A 43 -17.96 -2.18 4.06
CA LYS A 43 -17.37 -3.27 3.27
C LYS A 43 -16.15 -2.82 2.45
N CYS A 44 -15.98 -1.52 2.27
CA CYS A 44 -14.90 -0.90 1.51
C CYS A 44 -14.51 0.40 2.20
N ILE A 45 -13.21 0.62 2.38
CA ILE A 45 -12.72 1.86 2.99
C ILE A 45 -12.86 3.00 2.00
N ASP A 46 -13.54 4.06 2.38
CA ASP A 46 -13.54 5.31 1.61
C ASP A 46 -12.20 6.04 1.82
N ILE A 47 -11.25 5.74 0.92
CA ILE A 47 -9.88 6.27 1.02
C ILE A 47 -9.84 7.77 0.69
N GLU A 48 -10.70 8.28 -0.19
CA GLU A 48 -10.78 9.71 -0.51
C GLU A 48 -11.29 10.49 0.72
N GLY A 49 -12.37 10.01 1.36
CA GLY A 49 -12.87 10.57 2.61
C GLY A 49 -11.85 10.46 3.75
N PHE A 50 -11.13 9.34 3.86
CA PHE A 50 -10.04 9.22 4.84
C PHE A 50 -8.96 10.29 4.65
N ILE A 51 -8.55 10.55 3.41
CA ILE A 51 -7.53 11.56 3.08
C ILE A 51 -8.06 12.97 3.36
N THR A 52 -9.26 13.29 2.89
CA THR A 52 -9.77 14.67 2.93
C THR A 52 -10.36 15.05 4.28
N GLU A 53 -11.13 14.15 4.91
CA GLU A 53 -11.86 14.44 6.15
C GLU A 53 -11.05 14.10 7.41
N PHE A 54 -10.25 13.03 7.39
CA PHE A 54 -9.52 12.57 8.57
C PHE A 54 -8.06 13.04 8.58
N LEU A 55 -7.34 12.93 7.44
CA LEU A 55 -5.98 13.44 7.34
C LEU A 55 -5.92 14.94 7.03
N HIS A 56 -7.02 15.55 6.58
CA HIS A 56 -7.14 16.95 6.17
C HIS A 56 -6.17 17.34 5.06
N LEU A 57 -6.04 16.47 4.04
CA LEU A 57 -5.18 16.68 2.90
C LEU A 57 -6.02 16.93 1.64
N PRO A 58 -5.65 17.93 0.81
CA PRO A 58 -6.33 18.16 -0.45
C PRO A 58 -5.92 17.12 -1.50
N ILE A 59 -6.90 16.64 -2.28
CA ILE A 59 -6.69 15.80 -3.46
C ILE A 59 -6.95 16.63 -4.72
N VAL A 60 -6.07 16.53 -5.70
CA VAL A 60 -6.20 17.18 -7.01
C VAL A 60 -6.01 16.14 -8.11
N TYR A 61 -6.92 16.15 -9.09
CA TYR A 61 -6.80 15.33 -10.29
C TYR A 61 -6.24 16.18 -11.45
N ALA A 62 -5.04 15.86 -11.93
CA ALA A 62 -4.36 16.57 -13.02
C ALA A 62 -3.86 15.57 -14.07
N SER A 63 -3.67 16.00 -15.31
CA SER A 63 -3.00 15.17 -16.32
C SER A 63 -1.51 15.33 -16.16
N ILE A 64 -0.87 14.40 -15.47
CA ILE A 64 0.57 14.40 -15.20
C ILE A 64 1.32 14.19 -16.52
N ALA A 65 2.39 14.95 -16.76
CA ALA A 65 3.18 14.94 -18.00
C ALA A 65 4.69 14.86 -17.71
N GLU A 66 5.04 14.12 -16.67
CA GLU A 66 6.44 13.82 -16.36
C GLU A 66 7.03 12.83 -17.38
N ASP A 67 8.36 12.78 -17.47
CA ASP A 67 9.05 11.89 -18.40
C ASP A 67 8.88 10.42 -18.01
N ASP A 68 8.73 10.16 -16.72
CA ASP A 68 8.34 8.87 -16.19
C ASP A 68 6.81 8.68 -16.29
N ARG A 69 6.40 7.78 -17.19
CA ARG A 69 4.99 7.47 -17.46
C ARG A 69 4.31 6.67 -16.35
N ASP A 70 5.09 6.06 -15.47
CA ASP A 70 4.58 5.29 -14.34
C ASP A 70 4.22 6.18 -13.15
N LYS A 71 4.59 7.47 -13.23
CA LYS A 71 4.27 8.47 -12.21
C LYS A 71 2.82 8.94 -12.34
N VAL A 72 1.93 8.24 -11.65
CA VAL A 72 0.47 8.50 -11.66
C VAL A 72 -0.03 9.13 -10.37
N GLY A 73 0.81 9.22 -9.35
CA GLY A 73 0.60 9.87 -8.05
C GLY A 73 1.76 10.79 -7.72
N PHE A 74 1.49 11.81 -6.92
CA PHE A 74 2.50 12.76 -6.46
C PHE A 74 2.05 13.44 -5.17
N LEU A 75 2.85 13.35 -4.12
CA LEU A 75 2.70 14.14 -2.90
C LEU A 75 3.54 15.42 -3.02
N SER A 76 2.88 16.56 -3.00
CA SER A 76 3.57 17.85 -3.15
C SER A 76 4.30 18.26 -1.87
N ASP A 77 5.57 18.64 -2.01
CA ASP A 77 6.40 19.27 -0.97
C ASP A 77 6.25 20.80 -0.93
N GLY A 78 5.40 21.38 -1.77
CA GLY A 78 5.22 22.83 -1.91
C GLY A 78 6.28 23.56 -2.73
N LYS A 79 7.26 22.84 -3.29
CA LYS A 79 8.42 23.43 -4.01
C LYS A 79 8.62 22.82 -5.38
N TYR A 80 8.42 21.52 -5.51
CA TYR A 80 8.65 20.80 -6.77
C TYR A 80 7.65 21.22 -7.86
N PRO A 81 8.14 21.65 -9.04
CA PRO A 81 7.30 22.09 -10.14
C PRO A 81 6.84 20.88 -10.98
N LEU A 82 5.66 20.34 -10.70
CA LEU A 82 5.08 19.22 -11.42
C LEU A 82 4.67 19.62 -12.85
N ARG A 83 5.06 18.86 -13.85
CA ARG A 83 4.64 19.05 -15.25
C ARG A 83 3.27 18.40 -15.45
N ILE A 84 2.33 19.18 -15.98
CA ILE A 84 0.96 18.75 -16.26
C ILE A 84 0.53 19.21 -17.66
N VAL A 85 -0.48 18.55 -18.23
CA VAL A 85 -1.19 19.02 -19.43
C VAL A 85 -2.47 19.72 -19.00
N GLU A 86 -2.60 20.99 -19.35
CA GLU A 86 -3.81 21.78 -19.15
C GLU A 86 -4.28 22.41 -20.47
N ARG A 87 -5.51 22.10 -20.88
CA ARG A 87 -6.09 22.55 -22.17
C ARG A 87 -5.19 22.21 -23.38
N GLY A 88 -4.63 21.01 -23.39
CA GLY A 88 -3.77 20.50 -24.46
C GLY A 88 -2.35 21.10 -24.51
N LYS A 89 -1.95 21.88 -23.52
CA LYS A 89 -0.61 22.47 -23.42
C LYS A 89 0.11 21.99 -22.18
N ALA A 90 1.39 21.64 -22.34
CA ALA A 90 2.25 21.34 -21.20
C ALA A 90 2.49 22.61 -20.38
N LYS A 91 2.31 22.49 -19.07
CA LYS A 91 2.54 23.55 -18.09
C LYS A 91 3.23 22.97 -16.88
N THR A 92 3.89 23.83 -16.15
CA THR A 92 4.47 23.49 -14.84
C THR A 92 3.65 24.14 -13.74
N ARG A 93 3.30 23.38 -12.71
CA ARG A 93 2.53 23.87 -11.56
C ARG A 93 3.15 23.42 -10.26
N ILE A 94 3.26 24.33 -9.31
CA ILE A 94 3.61 24.01 -7.91
C ILE A 94 2.31 23.93 -7.13
N TYR A 95 2.08 22.81 -6.45
CA TYR A 95 0.94 22.61 -5.57
C TYR A 95 1.34 22.90 -4.11
N PRO A 96 0.41 23.34 -3.26
CA PRO A 96 0.70 23.50 -1.84
C PRO A 96 1.24 22.21 -1.21
N GLN A 97 2.09 22.33 -0.20
CA GLN A 97 2.61 21.18 0.54
C GLN A 97 1.48 20.30 1.08
N GLY A 98 1.64 18.99 1.00
CA GLY A 98 0.65 18.01 1.44
C GLY A 98 -0.50 17.79 0.45
N THR A 99 -0.48 18.45 -0.73
CA THR A 99 -1.45 18.15 -1.78
C THR A 99 -1.12 16.82 -2.45
N ILE A 100 -2.07 15.90 -2.46
CA ILE A 100 -1.97 14.64 -3.22
C ILE A 100 -2.50 14.90 -4.63
N VAL A 101 -1.64 14.77 -5.63
CA VAL A 101 -1.99 14.94 -7.05
C VAL A 101 -2.06 13.57 -7.70
N ILE A 102 -3.20 13.25 -8.30
CA ILE A 102 -3.46 11.96 -8.97
C ILE A 102 -3.69 12.20 -10.46
N ASP A 103 -3.12 11.32 -11.30
CA ASP A 103 -3.35 11.41 -12.73
C ASP A 103 -4.82 11.15 -13.08
N ARG A 104 -5.38 12.02 -13.94
CA ARG A 104 -6.76 11.92 -14.43
C ARG A 104 -7.06 10.60 -15.16
N LEU A 105 -6.05 9.94 -15.71
CA LEU A 105 -6.22 8.62 -16.31
C LEU A 105 -6.78 7.60 -15.33
N LEU A 106 -6.52 7.77 -14.02
CA LEU A 106 -7.03 6.89 -12.98
C LEU A 106 -8.51 7.13 -12.63
N LEU A 107 -9.15 8.14 -13.21
CA LEU A 107 -10.60 8.35 -13.09
C LEU A 107 -11.42 7.39 -13.97
N GLN A 108 -10.79 6.67 -14.90
CA GLN A 108 -11.45 5.64 -15.71
C GLN A 108 -11.99 4.53 -14.79
N ALA A 109 -13.17 4.01 -15.12
CA ALA A 109 -13.89 3.05 -14.27
C ALA A 109 -13.10 1.74 -14.03
N ASP A 110 -12.40 1.27 -15.04
CA ASP A 110 -11.56 0.06 -15.02
C ASP A 110 -10.29 0.23 -14.16
N LYS A 111 -9.94 1.46 -13.79
CA LYS A 111 -8.76 1.81 -12.98
C LYS A 111 -9.08 2.15 -11.52
N SER A 112 -10.32 1.93 -11.09
CA SER A 112 -10.77 2.28 -9.74
C SER A 112 -9.87 1.68 -8.64
N GLY A 113 -9.55 0.40 -8.70
CA GLY A 113 -8.65 -0.25 -7.73
C GLY A 113 -7.25 0.35 -7.73
N TYR A 114 -6.72 0.67 -8.91
CA TYR A 114 -5.41 1.30 -9.04
C TYR A 114 -5.41 2.72 -8.47
N ARG A 115 -6.44 3.54 -8.80
CA ARG A 115 -6.62 4.87 -8.20
C ARG A 115 -6.63 4.81 -6.67
N ARG A 116 -7.40 3.90 -6.10
CA ARG A 116 -7.50 3.72 -4.66
C ARG A 116 -6.17 3.35 -4.03
N PHE A 117 -5.42 2.45 -4.67
CA PHE A 117 -4.09 2.07 -4.19
C PHE A 117 -3.12 3.25 -4.26
N THR A 118 -3.09 4.01 -5.37
CA THR A 118 -2.25 5.20 -5.50
C THR A 118 -2.57 6.25 -4.44
N LEU A 119 -3.87 6.52 -4.18
CA LEU A 119 -4.28 7.43 -3.11
C LEU A 119 -3.80 6.97 -1.73
N ALA A 120 -3.95 5.68 -1.43
CA ALA A 120 -3.49 5.13 -0.16
C ALA A 120 -1.96 5.17 -0.03
N HIS A 121 -1.24 4.98 -1.13
CA HIS A 121 0.22 5.08 -1.20
C HIS A 121 0.69 6.51 -0.91
N GLU A 122 0.13 7.52 -1.58
CA GLU A 122 0.48 8.92 -1.29
C GLU A 122 0.10 9.34 0.14
N ALA A 123 -1.02 8.84 0.66
CA ALA A 123 -1.39 9.06 2.06
C ALA A 123 -0.40 8.39 3.04
N ALA A 124 0.13 7.22 2.70
CA ALA A 124 1.13 6.52 3.51
C ALA A 124 2.43 7.31 3.64
N HIS A 125 2.89 7.99 2.59
CA HIS A 125 4.01 8.91 2.66
C HIS A 125 3.78 9.99 3.73
N VAL A 126 2.59 10.62 3.76
CA VAL A 126 2.25 11.62 4.77
C VAL A 126 2.19 11.04 6.18
N ILE A 127 1.65 9.82 6.32
CA ILE A 127 1.59 9.14 7.61
C ILE A 127 3.01 8.92 8.15
N PHE A 128 3.92 8.38 7.36
CA PHE A 128 5.32 8.21 7.75
C PHE A 128 6.00 9.55 8.04
N GLU A 129 5.68 10.58 7.28
CA GLU A 129 6.11 11.93 7.58
C GLU A 129 5.72 12.41 8.98
N ARG A 130 4.50 12.20 9.36
CA ARG A 130 3.98 12.60 10.67
C ARG A 130 4.49 11.74 11.82
N MET A 131 4.82 10.47 11.54
CA MET A 131 5.42 9.56 12.52
C MET A 131 6.88 9.88 12.82
N SER A 132 7.60 10.49 11.89
CA SER A 132 9.00 10.84 12.05
C SER A 132 9.15 12.36 12.25
N PRO A 133 9.35 12.85 13.49
CA PRO A 133 9.38 14.28 13.79
C PRO A 133 10.65 15.02 13.31
N LEU A 134 11.57 14.34 12.64
CA LEU A 134 12.83 14.91 12.15
C LEU A 134 12.65 15.46 10.73
N ALA A 135 12.47 16.78 10.65
CA ALA A 135 12.50 17.67 9.48
C ALA A 135 11.54 17.37 8.30
N PRO A 136 10.78 18.39 7.81
CA PRO A 136 9.97 18.28 6.62
C PRO A 136 10.87 18.21 5.37
N GLY A 137 10.81 17.09 4.69
CA GLY A 137 11.48 16.86 3.42
C GLY A 137 10.84 15.66 2.73
N PRO A 138 10.99 15.42 1.42
CA PRO A 138 10.56 14.20 0.79
C PRO A 138 11.14 13.01 1.55
N CYS A 139 10.44 11.88 1.63
CA CYS A 139 10.89 10.66 2.36
C CYS A 139 12.33 10.29 2.06
N PHE A 140 12.75 10.59 0.86
CA PHE A 140 14.11 10.50 0.34
C PHE A 140 15.17 11.19 1.23
N ASN A 141 14.91 12.40 1.74
CA ASN A 141 15.91 13.17 2.50
C ASN A 141 16.01 12.79 3.98
N ARG A 142 15.13 11.92 4.47
CA ARG A 142 15.09 11.56 5.90
C ARG A 142 15.89 10.32 6.23
N VAL A 143 16.11 9.47 5.26
CA VAL A 143 16.90 8.24 5.40
C VAL A 143 18.39 8.55 5.23
N PHE A 144 18.73 9.71 4.68
CA PHE A 144 20.10 10.09 4.38
C PHE A 144 20.63 11.15 5.34
N ASP A 145 21.74 10.83 5.97
CA ASP A 145 22.56 11.82 6.66
C ASP A 145 23.26 12.67 5.60
N ALA A 146 22.99 13.97 5.58
CA ALA A 146 23.58 14.91 4.61
C ALA A 146 25.13 14.98 4.69
N GLU A 147 25.71 14.50 5.78
CA GLU A 147 27.16 14.44 5.98
C GLU A 147 27.78 13.11 5.56
N GLN A 148 26.96 12.10 5.17
CA GLN A 148 27.44 10.79 4.72
C GLN A 148 27.45 10.69 3.19
N VAL A 149 28.51 10.08 2.65
CA VAL A 149 28.58 9.72 1.22
C VAL A 149 28.05 8.30 1.06
N TYR A 150 26.92 8.16 0.38
CA TYR A 150 26.30 6.87 0.05
C TYR A 150 26.69 6.41 -1.35
N SER A 151 26.88 5.13 -1.53
CA SER A 151 26.98 4.55 -2.87
C SER A 151 25.61 4.52 -3.55
N LEU A 152 25.57 4.46 -4.88
CA LEU A 152 24.33 4.37 -5.66
C LEU A 152 23.53 3.11 -5.27
N ALA A 153 24.20 1.99 -4.94
CA ALA A 153 23.54 0.76 -4.51
C ALA A 153 22.85 0.92 -3.15
N GLU A 154 23.52 1.54 -2.18
CA GLU A 154 22.91 1.83 -0.86
C GLU A 154 21.71 2.78 -1.00
N LEU A 155 21.80 3.79 -1.86
CA LEU A 155 20.69 4.69 -2.16
C LEU A 155 19.49 3.93 -2.73
N GLN A 156 19.71 3.05 -3.70
CA GLN A 156 18.65 2.24 -4.32
C GLN A 156 18.01 1.28 -3.32
N GLU A 157 18.80 0.62 -2.48
CA GLU A 157 18.28 -0.30 -1.45
C GLU A 157 17.38 0.44 -0.44
N HIS A 158 17.80 1.62 0.02
CA HIS A 158 17.01 2.44 0.93
C HIS A 158 15.70 2.92 0.31
N LEU A 159 15.74 3.38 -0.96
CA LEU A 159 14.53 3.78 -1.68
C LEU A 159 13.55 2.64 -1.83
N ASN A 160 14.01 1.46 -2.28
CA ASN A 160 13.17 0.28 -2.43
C ASN A 160 12.53 -0.14 -1.09
N LEU A 161 13.24 0.04 0.01
CA LEU A 161 12.72 -0.28 1.34
C LEU A 161 11.65 0.71 1.79
N CYS A 162 11.84 2.01 1.57
CA CYS A 162 10.85 3.04 1.86
C CYS A 162 9.57 2.81 1.05
N GLU A 163 9.67 2.57 -0.26
CA GLU A 163 8.54 2.28 -1.12
C GLU A 163 7.80 0.99 -0.69
N SER A 164 8.55 -0.05 -0.31
CA SER A 164 7.96 -1.30 0.20
C SER A 164 7.18 -1.10 1.50
N GLN A 165 7.63 -0.20 2.38
CA GLN A 165 6.91 0.14 3.60
C GLN A 165 5.66 0.99 3.30
N THR A 166 5.76 1.91 2.34
CA THR A 166 4.64 2.72 1.86
C THR A 166 3.55 1.83 1.25
N ASP A 167 3.92 0.87 0.41
CA ASP A 167 3.00 -0.13 -0.13
C ASP A 167 2.37 -1.00 0.96
N ALA A 168 3.15 -1.35 1.99
CA ALA A 168 2.64 -2.08 3.13
C ALA A 168 1.56 -1.28 3.88
N MET A 169 1.81 -0.01 4.17
CA MET A 169 0.87 0.88 4.82
C MET A 169 -0.38 1.10 3.95
N ALA A 170 -0.22 1.37 2.65
CA ALA A 170 -1.33 1.49 1.71
C ALA A 170 -2.23 0.24 1.71
N SER A 171 -1.61 -0.93 1.76
CA SER A 171 -2.34 -2.20 1.86
C SER A 171 -3.13 -2.33 3.17
N VAL A 172 -2.59 -1.87 4.31
CA VAL A 172 -3.30 -1.87 5.60
C VAL A 172 -4.46 -0.87 5.57
N LEU A 173 -4.26 0.33 5.04
CA LEU A 173 -5.30 1.35 4.95
C LEU A 173 -6.51 0.90 4.13
N LEU A 174 -6.27 0.19 3.01
CA LEU A 174 -7.36 -0.31 2.15
C LEU A 174 -7.99 -1.61 2.65
N MET A 175 -7.18 -2.47 3.27
CA MET A 175 -7.55 -3.81 3.70
C MET A 175 -7.16 -4.03 5.16
N PRO A 176 -7.73 -3.27 6.12
CA PRO A 176 -7.47 -3.51 7.53
C PRO A 176 -7.92 -4.93 7.92
N ARG A 177 -7.26 -5.52 8.91
CA ARG A 177 -7.45 -6.93 9.32
C ARG A 177 -8.91 -7.27 9.59
N PHE A 178 -9.62 -6.37 10.30
CA PHE A 178 -11.03 -6.61 10.64
C PHE A 178 -11.91 -6.74 9.38
N LEU A 179 -11.66 -5.92 8.35
CA LEU A 179 -12.40 -5.97 7.09
C LEU A 179 -12.07 -7.22 6.29
N VAL A 180 -10.78 -7.59 6.23
CA VAL A 180 -10.34 -8.84 5.60
C VAL A 180 -10.99 -10.04 6.28
N GLN A 181 -11.01 -10.08 7.62
CA GLN A 181 -11.64 -11.17 8.37
C GLN A 181 -13.15 -11.23 8.13
N GLN A 182 -13.84 -10.09 8.22
CA GLN A 182 -15.27 -10.01 7.94
C GLN A 182 -15.62 -10.54 6.54
N THR A 183 -14.83 -10.15 5.54
CA THR A 183 -15.05 -10.57 4.15
C THR A 183 -14.71 -12.04 3.97
N LEU A 184 -13.67 -12.55 4.64
CA LEU A 184 -13.32 -13.96 4.65
C LEU A 184 -14.44 -14.81 5.28
N ASP A 185 -15.03 -14.36 6.38
CA ASP A 185 -16.16 -15.00 7.03
C ASP A 185 -17.39 -15.04 6.09
N GLU A 186 -17.67 -13.92 5.40
CA GLU A 186 -18.82 -13.80 4.50
C GLU A 186 -18.71 -14.74 3.27
N PHE A 187 -17.54 -14.79 2.61
CA PHE A 187 -17.37 -15.49 1.34
C PHE A 187 -16.77 -16.89 1.45
N MET A 188 -16.05 -17.18 2.51
CA MET A 188 -15.31 -18.44 2.68
C MET A 188 -15.55 -19.10 4.04
N GLY A 189 -16.50 -18.60 4.85
CA GLY A 189 -16.81 -19.15 6.17
C GLY A 189 -15.63 -19.08 7.14
N GLY A 190 -14.78 -18.07 7.00
CA GLY A 190 -13.61 -17.83 7.86
C GLY A 190 -12.41 -18.76 7.62
N LYS A 191 -12.46 -19.61 6.58
CA LYS A 191 -11.39 -20.56 6.28
C LYS A 191 -10.27 -19.88 5.51
N PRO A 192 -8.99 -20.20 5.78
CA PRO A 192 -7.88 -19.75 4.97
C PRO A 192 -8.03 -20.16 3.51
N VAL A 193 -7.44 -19.38 2.61
CA VAL A 193 -7.41 -19.69 1.19
C VAL A 193 -6.35 -20.71 0.88
N THR A 194 -6.72 -21.83 0.27
CA THR A 194 -5.79 -22.92 -0.05
C THR A 194 -5.09 -22.65 -1.40
N ILE A 195 -3.75 -22.70 -1.37
CA ILE A 195 -2.88 -22.62 -2.55
C ILE A 195 -2.21 -23.98 -2.74
N TYR A 196 -2.37 -24.57 -3.90
CA TYR A 196 -1.73 -25.83 -4.25
C TYR A 196 -0.45 -25.57 -5.04
N GLY A 197 0.64 -26.22 -4.67
CA GLY A 197 1.96 -25.96 -5.26
C GLY A 197 2.39 -24.51 -5.06
N SER A 198 2.78 -23.84 -6.14
CA SER A 198 3.28 -22.45 -6.09
C SER A 198 2.18 -21.38 -6.23
N SER A 199 1.05 -21.70 -6.91
CA SER A 199 0.09 -20.66 -7.30
C SER A 199 -1.30 -21.17 -7.73
N VAL A 200 -1.59 -22.47 -7.64
CA VAL A 200 -2.86 -23.03 -8.10
C VAL A 200 -3.91 -22.90 -7.01
N MET A 201 -5.09 -22.43 -7.39
CA MET A 201 -6.28 -22.36 -6.53
C MET A 201 -7.42 -23.13 -7.19
N ARG A 202 -8.32 -23.69 -6.38
CA ARG A 202 -9.58 -24.23 -6.91
C ARG A 202 -10.41 -23.11 -7.53
N SER A 203 -11.14 -23.43 -8.58
CA SER A 203 -11.97 -22.45 -9.31
C SER A 203 -12.94 -21.71 -8.39
N GLN A 204 -13.59 -22.43 -7.46
CA GLN A 204 -14.49 -21.85 -6.46
C GLN A 204 -13.80 -20.87 -5.52
N ASP A 205 -12.60 -21.20 -5.05
CA ASP A 205 -11.84 -20.33 -4.14
C ASP A 205 -11.36 -19.06 -4.87
N LYS A 206 -10.94 -19.23 -6.13
CA LYS A 206 -10.56 -18.09 -6.99
C LYS A 206 -11.72 -17.13 -7.20
N VAL A 207 -12.94 -17.65 -7.45
CA VAL A 207 -14.15 -16.82 -7.58
C VAL A 207 -14.47 -16.12 -6.28
N ALA A 208 -14.44 -16.83 -5.15
CA ALA A 208 -14.68 -16.24 -3.84
C ALA A 208 -13.68 -15.10 -3.52
N VAL A 209 -12.39 -15.33 -3.74
CA VAL A 209 -11.34 -14.31 -3.54
C VAL A 209 -11.55 -13.11 -4.49
N GLN A 210 -11.99 -13.34 -5.74
CA GLN A 210 -12.31 -12.24 -6.65
C GLN A 210 -13.48 -11.41 -6.11
N MET A 211 -14.56 -12.06 -5.65
CA MET A 211 -15.72 -11.36 -5.06
C MET A 211 -15.32 -10.58 -3.80
N MET A 212 -14.43 -11.12 -2.97
CA MET A 212 -13.88 -10.41 -1.82
C MET A 212 -13.09 -9.16 -2.26
N ALA A 213 -12.22 -9.30 -3.25
CA ALA A 213 -11.43 -8.19 -3.78
C ALA A 213 -12.33 -7.09 -4.35
N ASP A 214 -13.35 -7.46 -5.11
CA ASP A 214 -14.34 -6.53 -5.68
C ASP A 214 -15.12 -5.80 -4.58
N SER A 215 -15.55 -6.53 -3.54
CA SER A 215 -16.29 -5.93 -2.41
C SER A 215 -15.47 -4.90 -1.62
N MET A 216 -14.15 -5.10 -1.53
CA MET A 216 -13.21 -4.16 -0.90
C MET A 216 -12.67 -3.09 -1.86
N GLY A 217 -12.98 -3.17 -3.16
CA GLY A 217 -12.50 -2.25 -4.19
C GLY A 217 -10.99 -2.32 -4.39
N VAL A 218 -10.40 -3.52 -4.35
CA VAL A 218 -8.99 -3.78 -4.57
C VAL A 218 -8.79 -4.82 -5.68
N SER A 219 -7.56 -4.97 -6.17
CA SER A 219 -7.27 -6.02 -7.14
C SER A 219 -7.12 -7.40 -6.45
N PHE A 220 -7.39 -8.47 -7.21
CA PHE A 220 -7.16 -9.84 -6.77
C PHE A 220 -5.73 -10.06 -6.24
N SER A 221 -4.73 -9.56 -6.96
CA SER A 221 -3.33 -9.69 -6.58
C SER A 221 -2.98 -8.93 -5.28
N ALA A 222 -3.57 -7.75 -5.09
CA ALA A 222 -3.40 -6.99 -3.85
C ALA A 222 -3.99 -7.76 -2.64
N LEU A 223 -5.17 -8.37 -2.80
CA LEU A 223 -5.79 -9.16 -1.74
C LEU A 223 -4.97 -10.43 -1.43
N ILE A 224 -4.48 -11.16 -2.43
CA ILE A 224 -3.59 -12.32 -2.22
C ILE A 224 -2.31 -11.92 -1.48
N THR A 225 -1.72 -10.78 -1.84
CA THR A 225 -0.55 -10.25 -1.13
C THR A 225 -0.88 -9.93 0.32
N ARG A 226 -2.06 -9.36 0.57
CA ARG A 226 -2.56 -9.08 1.92
C ARG A 226 -2.79 -10.37 2.73
N PHE A 227 -3.42 -11.38 2.16
CA PHE A 227 -3.60 -12.68 2.78
C PHE A 227 -2.28 -13.33 3.19
N ARG A 228 -1.26 -13.23 2.32
CA ARG A 228 0.09 -13.74 2.65
C ARG A 228 0.67 -13.04 3.87
N ARG A 229 0.57 -11.71 3.95
CA ARG A 229 1.03 -10.93 5.12
C ARG A 229 0.25 -11.26 6.39
N LEU A 230 -1.04 -11.51 6.28
CA LEU A 230 -1.92 -11.88 7.40
C LEU A 230 -1.86 -13.37 7.78
N LYS A 231 -1.08 -14.18 7.03
CA LYS A 231 -0.97 -15.65 7.19
C LYS A 231 -2.33 -16.35 7.04
N LEU A 232 -3.13 -15.89 6.07
CA LEU A 232 -4.45 -16.44 5.72
C LEU A 232 -4.39 -17.32 4.47
N LEU A 233 -3.20 -17.79 4.09
CA LEU A 233 -2.98 -18.75 3.00
C LEU A 233 -2.49 -20.07 3.57
N ASP A 234 -3.14 -21.16 3.19
CA ASP A 234 -2.69 -22.52 3.45
C ASP A 234 -2.04 -23.09 2.18
N PHE A 235 -0.83 -23.62 2.31
CA PHE A 235 -0.08 -24.20 1.19
C PHE A 235 -0.13 -25.72 1.25
N CYS A 236 -0.70 -26.33 0.20
CA CYS A 236 -0.85 -27.76 0.03
C CYS A 236 -0.02 -28.28 -1.15
N PRO A 237 0.46 -29.54 -1.11
CA PRO A 237 1.10 -30.18 -2.26
C PRO A 237 0.18 -30.24 -3.47
N MET A 238 0.75 -30.13 -4.69
CA MET A 238 -0.01 -30.28 -5.93
C MET A 238 -0.68 -31.66 -6.07
N SER A 239 -0.12 -32.69 -5.47
CA SER A 239 -0.72 -34.04 -5.43
C SER A 239 -2.12 -34.06 -4.80
N GLU A 240 -2.36 -33.23 -3.78
CA GLU A 240 -3.69 -33.13 -3.16
C GLU A 240 -4.71 -32.46 -4.10
N TYR A 241 -4.29 -31.46 -4.88
CA TYR A 241 -5.13 -30.88 -5.91
C TYR A 241 -5.55 -31.93 -6.94
N ILE A 242 -4.56 -32.66 -7.50
CA ILE A 242 -4.81 -33.70 -8.49
C ILE A 242 -5.72 -34.78 -7.91
N ALA A 243 -5.49 -35.25 -6.70
CA ALA A 243 -6.34 -36.26 -6.06
C ALA A 243 -7.79 -35.75 -5.86
N SER A 244 -7.97 -34.48 -5.50
CA SER A 244 -9.30 -33.90 -5.30
C SER A 244 -10.08 -33.68 -6.61
N GLU A 245 -9.39 -33.32 -7.70
CA GLU A 245 -10.01 -33.07 -9.00
C GLU A 245 -10.18 -34.34 -9.85
N MET A 246 -9.32 -35.36 -9.65
CA MET A 246 -9.39 -36.63 -10.36
C MET A 246 -10.36 -37.64 -9.73
N ASN A 247 -10.89 -37.39 -8.55
CA ASN A 247 -11.95 -38.21 -7.94
C ASN A 247 -13.33 -38.03 -8.64
N PHE A 248 -13.36 -37.66 -9.91
CA PHE A 248 -14.54 -37.68 -10.79
C PHE A 248 -14.85 -39.08 -11.36
N GLY A 249 -14.61 -40.14 -10.64
CA GLY A 249 -14.76 -41.45 -11.24
C GLY A 249 -15.13 -42.59 -10.29
N GLY A 250 -15.66 -42.29 -9.15
CA GLY A 250 -16.34 -43.31 -8.35
C GLY A 250 -17.78 -43.49 -8.80
N VAL A 251 -18.01 -44.05 -10.02
CA VAL A 251 -19.25 -44.66 -10.36
C VAL A 251 -19.25 -46.05 -9.67
N SER A 252 -20.03 -46.14 -8.61
CA SER A 252 -20.50 -47.42 -8.09
C SER A 252 -21.94 -47.63 -8.48
#